data_ee0ee25c9e585121323e2b432fc7548a
#
_entry.id   ee0ee25c9e585121323e2b432fc7548a
#
_cell.length_a   1.000
_cell.length_b   1.000
_cell.length_c   1.000
_cell.angle_alpha   90.00
_cell.angle_beta   90.00
_cell.angle_gamma   90.00
#
_symmetry.space_group_name_H-M   'P 1'
#
loop_
_entity.id
_entity.type
_entity.pdbx_description
1 polymer ?
#
loop_
_entity_poly.entity_id
_entity_poly.type
_entity_poly.pdbx_seq_one_letter_code
_entity_poly.pdbx_strand_id
1 'polypeptide(L)'
;FNYKDLETSLSEPLLKKNCSIKIICCYFPDSLNDDDIKELSSTRYSFVHFDFDLYLPTLEAIKFILPKLEKNAILLFDDYNFLNQEGVKVAVLESEINIKRSIQTQGGQLICFT
;
A
#
# COMPACT_ATOMS: atom_id res chain seq x y z
N PHE A 1 -20.67 5.73 -7.89
CA PHE A 1 -20.00 5.25 -6.66
C PHE A 1 -19.59 6.43 -5.79
N ASN A 2 -19.99 6.43 -4.53
CA ASN A 2 -19.65 7.47 -3.56
C ASN A 2 -18.80 6.87 -2.43
N TYR A 3 -17.52 7.20 -2.41
CA TYR A 3 -16.59 6.67 -1.42
C TYR A 3 -16.92 7.12 0.02
N LYS A 4 -17.58 8.28 0.19
CA LYS A 4 -18.00 8.75 1.52
C LYS A 4 -19.09 7.87 2.11
N ASP A 5 -20.01 7.37 1.29
CA ASP A 5 -21.03 6.43 1.73
C ASP A 5 -20.41 5.10 2.13
N LEU A 6 -19.42 4.63 1.36
CA LEU A 6 -18.67 3.43 1.70
C LEU A 6 -17.91 3.60 3.01
N GLU A 7 -17.21 4.72 3.19
CA GLU A 7 -16.49 5.03 4.42
C GLU A 7 -17.43 5.04 5.63
N THR A 8 -18.57 5.69 5.51
CA THR A 8 -19.58 5.74 6.57
C THR A 8 -20.12 4.35 6.90
N SER A 9 -20.43 3.54 5.89
CA SER A 9 -20.95 2.17 6.06
C SER A 9 -19.94 1.25 6.75
N LEU A 10 -18.65 1.43 6.50
CA LEU A 10 -17.59 0.61 7.08
C LEU A 10 -17.15 1.10 8.47
N SER A 11 -17.24 2.39 8.73
CA SER A 11 -16.70 2.99 9.96
C SER A 11 -17.45 2.57 11.20
N GLU A 12 -18.78 2.48 11.15
CA GLU A 12 -19.61 2.17 12.33
C GLU A 12 -19.30 0.80 12.92
N PRO A 13 -19.28 -0.31 12.13
CA PRO A 13 -18.88 -1.62 12.67
C PRO A 13 -17.45 -1.67 13.19
N LEU A 14 -16.52 -0.92 12.56
CA LEU A 14 -15.12 -0.92 12.94
C LEU A 14 -14.88 -0.13 14.24
N LEU A 15 -15.61 0.94 14.48
CA LEU A 15 -15.52 1.71 15.72
C LEU A 15 -15.86 0.86 16.95
N LYS A 16 -16.81 -0.07 16.82
CA LYS A 16 -17.15 -1.00 17.90
C LYS A 16 -16.00 -1.94 18.26
N LYS A 17 -15.01 -2.11 17.36
CA LYS A 17 -13.82 -2.95 17.55
C LYS A 17 -12.57 -2.12 17.82
N ASN A 18 -12.71 -0.85 18.18
CA ASN A 18 -11.59 0.10 18.32
C ASN A 18 -10.76 0.24 17.05
N CYS A 19 -11.39 0.09 15.89
CA CYS A 19 -10.79 0.27 14.59
C CYS A 19 -11.43 1.44 13.87
N SER A 20 -10.71 2.06 12.97
CA SER A 20 -11.23 3.11 12.10
C SER A 20 -10.80 2.87 10.66
N ILE A 21 -11.55 3.43 9.72
CA ILE A 21 -11.20 3.40 8.29
C ILE A 21 -11.27 4.81 7.74
N LYS A 22 -10.32 5.17 6.88
CA LYS A 22 -10.32 6.40 6.11
C LYS A 22 -10.10 6.06 4.64
N ILE A 23 -10.89 6.63 3.76
CA ILE A 23 -10.75 6.50 2.31
C ILE A 23 -10.29 7.84 1.76
N ILE A 24 -9.18 7.84 1.04
CA ILE A 24 -8.64 9.02 0.37
C ILE A 24 -8.69 8.76 -1.13
N CYS A 25 -9.45 9.58 -1.86
CA CYS A 25 -9.58 9.46 -3.30
C CYS A 25 -8.65 10.47 -3.98
N CYS A 26 -7.53 9.99 -4.52
CA CYS A 26 -6.52 10.83 -5.16
C CYS A 26 -5.65 10.04 -6.12
N TYR A 27 -4.81 10.73 -6.89
CA TYR A 27 -3.65 10.12 -7.57
C TYR A 27 -2.51 10.06 -6.56
N PHE A 28 -2.30 8.90 -6.00
CA PHE A 28 -1.35 8.70 -4.90
C PHE A 28 0.09 8.59 -5.41
N PRO A 29 1.09 9.21 -4.77
CA PRO A 29 0.96 10.15 -3.65
C PRO A 29 0.81 11.61 -4.08
N ASP A 30 0.90 11.93 -5.38
CA ASP A 30 1.10 13.29 -5.89
C ASP A 30 -0.06 14.24 -5.60
N SER A 31 -1.31 13.73 -5.59
CA SER A 31 -2.49 14.54 -5.38
C SER A 31 -3.00 14.56 -3.93
N LEU A 32 -2.21 14.02 -2.99
CA LEU A 32 -2.53 14.15 -1.57
C LEU A 32 -2.48 15.61 -1.15
N ASN A 33 -3.47 16.07 -0.38
CA ASN A 33 -3.40 17.39 0.23
C ASN A 33 -2.47 17.40 1.46
N ASP A 34 -2.13 18.59 1.95
CA ASP A 34 -1.18 18.74 3.07
C ASP A 34 -1.66 18.04 4.35
N ASP A 35 -2.96 18.09 4.64
CA ASP A 35 -3.53 17.43 5.81
C ASP A 35 -3.43 15.91 5.71
N ASP A 36 -3.70 15.33 4.54
CA ASP A 36 -3.56 13.90 4.30
C ASP A 36 -2.10 13.45 4.39
N ILE A 37 -1.18 14.22 3.82
CA ILE A 37 0.26 13.93 3.93
C ILE A 37 0.69 13.92 5.39
N LYS A 38 0.26 14.89 6.17
CA LYS A 38 0.59 14.99 7.59
C LYS A 38 0.06 13.81 8.38
N GLU A 39 -1.19 13.42 8.15
CA GLU A 39 -1.81 12.28 8.82
C GLU A 39 -1.13 10.97 8.45
N LEU A 40 -0.91 10.72 7.16
CA LEU A 40 -0.24 9.52 6.68
C LEU A 40 1.22 9.45 7.18
N SER A 41 1.89 10.57 7.27
CA SER A 41 3.28 10.65 7.73
C SER A 41 3.42 10.48 9.24
N SER A 42 2.38 10.72 10.02
CA SER A 42 2.36 10.48 11.47
C SER A 42 1.97 9.05 11.84
N THR A 43 1.55 8.25 10.87
CA THR A 43 1.14 6.86 11.05
C THR A 43 2.32 5.93 10.77
N ARG A 44 2.37 4.80 11.49
CA ARG A 44 3.29 3.69 11.22
C ARG A 44 2.49 2.50 10.73
N TYR A 45 2.99 1.83 9.70
CA TYR A 45 2.26 0.77 9.00
C TYR A 45 2.90 -0.58 9.26
N SER A 46 2.10 -1.53 9.71
CA SER A 46 2.52 -2.92 9.92
C SER A 46 2.18 -3.84 8.75
N PHE A 47 1.23 -3.42 7.92
CA PHE A 47 0.84 -4.13 6.70
C PHE A 47 0.49 -3.12 5.62
N VAL A 48 1.00 -3.31 4.42
CA VAL A 48 0.68 -2.47 3.26
C VAL A 48 0.43 -3.35 2.05
N HIS A 49 -0.67 -3.12 1.36
CA HIS A 49 -1.02 -3.77 0.10
C HIS A 49 -0.88 -2.76 -1.04
N PHE A 50 0.01 -3.04 -1.98
CA PHE A 50 0.23 -2.24 -3.18
C PHE A 50 -0.51 -2.87 -4.36
N ASP A 51 -1.39 -2.12 -4.99
CA ASP A 51 -2.21 -2.58 -6.11
C ASP A 51 -2.34 -1.45 -7.15
N PHE A 52 -1.22 -1.13 -7.81
CA PHE A 52 -1.14 -0.02 -8.77
C PHE A 52 -0.99 -0.47 -10.22
N ASP A 53 -0.73 -1.74 -10.48
CA ASP A 53 -0.56 -2.36 -11.79
C ASP A 53 0.61 -1.84 -12.63
N LEU A 54 1.15 -0.67 -12.33
CA LEU A 54 2.13 0.03 -13.15
C LEU A 54 3.42 0.30 -12.37
N TYR A 55 4.52 0.43 -13.10
CA TYR A 55 5.86 0.66 -12.55
C TYR A 55 5.96 1.94 -11.72
N LEU A 56 5.67 3.09 -12.34
CA LEU A 56 5.91 4.38 -11.69
C LEU A 56 5.03 4.61 -10.46
N PRO A 57 3.71 4.39 -10.51
CA PRO A 57 2.88 4.51 -9.31
C PRO A 57 3.32 3.57 -8.17
N THR A 58 3.72 2.35 -8.50
CA THR A 58 4.22 1.40 -7.50
C THR A 58 5.50 1.90 -6.86
N LEU A 59 6.46 2.35 -7.66
CA LEU A 59 7.74 2.87 -7.15
C LEU A 59 7.54 4.10 -6.27
N GLU A 60 6.71 5.04 -6.69
CA GLU A 60 6.40 6.25 -5.91
C GLU A 60 5.68 5.91 -4.59
N ALA A 61 4.77 4.96 -4.62
CA ALA A 61 4.09 4.50 -3.40
C ALA A 61 5.07 3.83 -2.43
N ILE A 62 5.98 3.00 -2.92
CA ILE A 62 7.02 2.38 -2.10
C ILE A 62 7.88 3.46 -1.43
N LYS A 63 8.36 4.42 -2.20
CA LYS A 63 9.20 5.51 -1.68
C LYS A 63 8.48 6.32 -0.59
N PHE A 64 7.20 6.57 -0.76
CA PHE A 64 6.40 7.30 0.20
C PHE A 64 6.22 6.51 1.51
N ILE A 65 5.98 5.21 1.41
CA ILE A 65 5.61 4.35 2.54
C ILE A 65 6.83 3.82 3.31
N LEU A 66 7.96 3.54 2.66
CA LEU A 66 9.12 2.91 3.30
C LEU A 66 9.53 3.56 4.62
N PRO A 67 9.67 4.91 4.71
CA PRO A 67 10.09 5.55 5.97
C PRO A 67 9.04 5.44 7.10
N LYS A 68 7.84 4.98 6.78
CA LYS A 68 6.69 4.95 7.68
C LYS A 68 6.32 3.54 8.14
N LEU A 69 7.16 2.55 7.79
CA LEU A 69 6.89 1.16 8.16
C LEU A 69 7.25 0.89 9.63
N GLU A 70 6.42 0.08 10.28
CA GLU A 70 6.76 -0.55 11.55
C GLU A 70 7.86 -1.57 11.35
N LYS A 71 8.54 -1.89 12.44
CA LYS A 71 9.49 -3.01 12.46
C LYS A 71 8.74 -4.32 12.14
N ASN A 72 9.32 -5.13 11.26
CA ASN A 72 8.74 -6.38 10.79
C ASN A 72 7.42 -6.22 10.02
N ALA A 73 7.25 -5.08 9.35
CA ALA A 73 6.08 -4.87 8.49
C ALA A 73 6.00 -5.89 7.36
N ILE A 74 4.79 -6.20 6.95
CA ILE A 74 4.52 -7.10 5.83
C ILE A 74 4.02 -6.27 4.65
N LEU A 75 4.61 -6.47 3.49
CA LEU A 75 4.22 -5.82 2.24
C LEU A 75 3.68 -6.85 1.27
N LEU A 76 2.53 -6.55 0.68
CA LEU A 76 1.91 -7.38 -0.36
C LEU A 76 1.87 -6.58 -1.66
N PHE A 77 2.44 -7.13 -2.71
CA PHE A 77 2.40 -6.53 -4.04
C PHE A 77 1.51 -7.38 -4.94
N ASP A 78 0.41 -6.81 -5.40
CA ASP A 78 -0.42 -7.44 -6.44
C ASP A 78 0.26 -7.29 -7.80
N ASP A 79 -0.09 -8.18 -8.74
CA ASP A 79 0.45 -8.19 -10.11
C ASP A 79 1.99 -8.20 -10.22
N TYR A 80 2.68 -8.71 -9.20
CA TYR A 80 4.14 -8.83 -9.20
C TYR A 80 4.64 -9.73 -10.33
N ASN A 81 3.98 -10.83 -10.56
CA ASN A 81 4.36 -11.79 -11.59
C ASN A 81 3.19 -12.03 -12.55
N PHE A 82 2.71 -10.93 -13.16
CA PHE A 82 1.63 -10.98 -14.13
C PHE A 82 2.18 -11.08 -15.56
N LEU A 83 1.54 -11.89 -16.40
CA LEU A 83 1.96 -12.15 -17.79
C LEU A 83 2.12 -10.83 -18.56
N ASN A 84 3.30 -10.60 -19.12
CA ASN A 84 3.64 -9.45 -19.98
C ASN A 84 3.55 -8.07 -19.27
N GLN A 85 3.43 -8.05 -17.93
CA GLN A 85 3.41 -6.79 -17.17
C GLN A 85 4.43 -6.89 -16.03
N GLU A 86 5.63 -6.41 -16.27
CA GLU A 86 6.74 -6.51 -15.32
C GLU A 86 6.95 -5.22 -14.51
N GLY A 87 6.07 -4.22 -14.66
CA GLY A 87 6.24 -2.92 -14.02
C GLY A 87 6.34 -2.99 -12.51
N VAL A 88 5.45 -3.74 -11.86
CA VAL A 88 5.46 -3.92 -10.40
C VAL A 88 6.72 -4.65 -9.96
N LYS A 89 7.11 -5.71 -10.66
CA LYS A 89 8.34 -6.45 -10.36
C LYS A 89 9.58 -5.57 -10.45
N VAL A 90 9.70 -4.78 -11.50
CA VAL A 90 10.82 -3.85 -11.67
C VAL A 90 10.84 -2.80 -10.57
N ALA A 91 9.68 -2.26 -10.21
CA ALA A 91 9.58 -1.28 -9.12
C ALA A 91 10.06 -1.86 -7.79
N VAL A 92 9.66 -3.08 -7.47
CA VAL A 92 10.10 -3.76 -6.25
C VAL A 92 11.62 -4.02 -6.28
N LEU A 93 12.15 -4.49 -7.40
CA LEU A 93 13.59 -4.78 -7.54
C LEU A 93 14.45 -3.51 -7.50
N GLU A 94 13.96 -2.39 -8.03
CA GLU A 94 14.66 -1.12 -7.98
C GLU A 94 14.50 -0.39 -6.64
N SER A 95 13.50 -0.76 -5.84
CA SER A 95 13.28 -0.16 -4.53
C SER A 95 14.35 -0.59 -3.54
N GLU A 96 14.53 0.20 -2.49
CA GLU A 96 15.48 -0.09 -1.42
C GLU A 96 14.84 -0.86 -0.27
N ILE A 97 13.80 -1.65 -0.54
CA ILE A 97 13.15 -2.45 0.50
C ILE A 97 14.12 -3.52 1.00
N ASN A 98 14.33 -3.53 2.31
CA ASN A 98 15.10 -4.59 2.95
C ASN A 98 14.20 -5.81 3.17
N ILE A 99 14.16 -6.70 2.19
CA ILE A 99 13.34 -7.92 2.22
C ILE A 99 14.14 -9.03 2.86
N LYS A 100 13.68 -9.48 4.03
CA LYS A 100 14.29 -10.63 4.73
C LYS A 100 13.83 -11.96 4.14
N ARG A 101 12.57 -12.04 3.74
CA ARG A 101 11.96 -13.23 3.14
C ARG A 101 10.81 -12.80 2.23
N SER A 102 10.58 -13.54 1.18
CA SER A 102 9.44 -13.32 0.30
C SER A 102 8.78 -14.63 -0.11
N ILE A 103 7.50 -14.56 -0.41
CA ILE A 103 6.70 -15.68 -0.90
C ILE A 103 5.95 -15.18 -2.14
N GLN A 104 6.08 -15.91 -3.25
CA GLN A 104 5.26 -15.67 -4.43
C GLN A 104 4.06 -16.62 -4.42
N THR A 105 2.86 -16.06 -4.59
CA THR A 105 1.63 -16.85 -4.66
C THR A 105 1.37 -17.34 -6.08
N GLN A 106 0.50 -18.34 -6.23
CA GLN A 106 0.06 -18.81 -7.55
C GLN A 106 -0.73 -17.73 -8.32
N GLY A 107 -1.35 -16.79 -7.60
CA GLY A 107 -2.07 -15.67 -8.21
C GLY A 107 -1.19 -14.53 -8.71
N GLY A 108 0.14 -14.67 -8.64
CA GLY A 108 1.08 -13.66 -9.10
C GLY A 108 1.40 -12.56 -8.10
N GLN A 109 1.04 -12.76 -6.85
CA GLN A 109 1.32 -11.81 -5.78
C GLN A 109 2.68 -12.08 -5.12
N LEU A 110 3.33 -11.04 -4.61
CA LEU A 110 4.53 -11.15 -3.80
C LEU A 110 4.23 -10.67 -2.38
N ILE A 111 4.52 -11.51 -1.40
CA ILE A 111 4.46 -11.17 0.03
C ILE A 111 5.88 -10.99 0.52
N CYS A 112 6.20 -9.80 1.06
CA CYS A 112 7.52 -9.49 1.57
C CYS A 112 7.49 -9.32 3.09
N PHE A 113 8.42 -9.97 3.76
CA PHE A 113 8.66 -9.80 5.20
C PHE A 113 9.91 -8.93 5.36
N THR A 114 9.74 -7.80 6.02
CA THR A 114 10.82 -6.81 6.20
C THR A 114 11.53 -6.94 7.55
#